data_4c392957bf435580f4a27224b96276f1
#
_entry.id   4c392957bf435580f4a27224b96276f1
#
_cell.length_a   1.000
_cell.length_b   1.000
_cell.length_c   1.000
_cell.angle_alpha   90.00
_cell.angle_beta   90.00
_cell.angle_gamma   90.00
#
_symmetry.space_group_name_H-M   'P 1'
#
loop_
_entity.id
_entity.type
_entity.pdbx_description
1 polymer ?
#
loop_
_entity_poly.entity_id
_entity_poly.type
_entity_poly.pdbx_seq_one_letter_code
_entity_poly.pdbx_strand_id
1 'polypeptide(L)'
;MKCIPLILAALALSVPASAQQQSESYKFLQAVKEAKGNDVIAMLDRPGSTIVNAREVTSGEGALHIVIKRGDQTYLRYLLQKGADANLRDRAGNTPLLLAVQLGQRDMIPILTAAKANPNLSNQSGVTPLILAVQGRDIDMVRQLLAAGANPDQTDRMAGQSARDYATGDTRNTAIAKLFADTPRRQQAAVSGPKF
;
A
#
# COMPACT_ATOMS: atom_id res chain seq x y z
N MET A 1 26.33 -7.11 68.63
CA MET A 1 25.84 -7.77 67.40
C MET A 1 25.00 -6.77 66.66
N LYS A 2 25.50 -6.19 65.54
CA LYS A 2 24.82 -5.19 64.76
C LYS A 2 24.26 -5.87 63.49
N CYS A 3 22.92 -5.99 63.37
CA CYS A 3 22.26 -6.49 62.18
C CYS A 3 22.22 -5.38 61.10
N ILE A 4 22.85 -5.62 59.99
CA ILE A 4 22.77 -4.78 58.79
C ILE A 4 21.57 -5.27 57.96
N PRO A 5 20.57 -4.44 57.62
CA PRO A 5 19.51 -4.86 56.72
C PRO A 5 20.02 -4.86 55.28
N LEU A 6 19.89 -6.02 54.63
CA LEU A 6 20.14 -6.20 53.19
C LEU A 6 19.03 -5.50 52.43
N ILE A 7 19.34 -4.36 51.84
CA ILE A 7 18.42 -3.70 50.89
C ILE A 7 18.57 -4.41 49.56
N LEU A 8 17.58 -5.26 49.21
CA LEU A 8 17.44 -5.83 47.90
C LEU A 8 16.94 -4.72 46.96
N ALA A 9 17.85 -4.09 46.23
CA ALA A 9 17.47 -3.19 45.13
C ALA A 9 16.94 -4.04 43.98
N ALA A 10 15.60 -4.05 43.83
CA ALA A 10 14.96 -4.61 42.67
C ALA A 10 15.32 -3.73 41.46
N LEU A 11 16.30 -4.18 40.65
CA LEU A 11 16.50 -3.61 39.31
C LEU A 11 15.26 -3.93 38.45
N ALA A 12 14.32 -3.01 38.39
CA ALA A 12 13.30 -3.02 37.37
C ALA A 12 13.98 -2.78 36.01
N LEU A 13 14.20 -3.86 35.28
CA LEU A 13 14.60 -3.80 33.87
C LEU A 13 13.49 -3.10 33.09
N SER A 14 13.60 -1.79 32.93
CA SER A 14 12.73 -1.03 32.05
C SER A 14 13.02 -1.45 30.60
N VAL A 15 12.17 -2.32 30.05
CA VAL A 15 12.19 -2.64 28.63
C VAL A 15 11.95 -1.32 27.88
N PRO A 16 12.82 -0.92 26.95
CA PRO A 16 12.65 0.34 26.23
C PRO A 16 11.32 0.33 25.50
N ALA A 17 10.60 1.45 25.56
CA ALA A 17 9.26 1.63 24.95
C ALA A 17 9.23 1.23 23.47
N SER A 18 10.35 1.36 22.75
CA SER A 18 10.53 0.91 21.37
C SER A 18 10.41 -0.61 21.18
N ALA A 19 10.94 -1.40 22.12
CA ALA A 19 10.85 -2.87 22.06
C ALA A 19 9.43 -3.35 22.39
N GLN A 20 8.71 -2.65 23.25
CA GLN A 20 7.34 -2.95 23.61
C GLN A 20 6.36 -2.60 22.45
N GLN A 21 6.61 -1.49 21.78
CA GLN A 21 5.83 -1.08 20.61
C GLN A 21 6.06 -2.01 19.39
N GLN A 22 7.29 -2.51 19.22
CA GLN A 22 7.63 -3.52 18.21
C GLN A 22 6.90 -4.85 18.49
N SER A 23 6.78 -5.24 19.75
CA SER A 23 6.00 -6.41 20.18
C SER A 23 4.49 -6.26 19.91
N GLU A 24 3.91 -5.08 20.13
CA GLU A 24 2.49 -4.83 19.84
C GLU A 24 2.20 -4.79 18.35
N SER A 25 3.05 -4.15 17.55
CA SER A 25 2.94 -4.15 16.08
C SER A 25 2.98 -5.56 15.50
N TYR A 26 3.89 -6.40 16.00
CA TYR A 26 3.96 -7.79 15.57
C TYR A 26 2.68 -8.57 15.91
N LYS A 27 2.18 -8.45 17.16
CA LYS A 27 0.94 -9.12 17.59
C LYS A 27 -0.26 -8.68 16.76
N PHE A 28 -0.37 -7.37 16.46
CA PHE A 28 -1.42 -6.84 15.63
C PHE A 28 -1.39 -7.43 14.21
N LEU A 29 -0.24 -7.36 13.53
CA LEU A 29 -0.11 -7.89 12.17
C LEU A 29 -0.32 -9.41 12.14
N GLN A 30 0.09 -10.12 13.18
CA GLN A 30 -0.19 -11.56 13.30
C GLN A 30 -1.69 -11.82 13.46
N ALA A 31 -2.40 -11.05 14.30
CA ALA A 31 -3.85 -11.15 14.44
C ALA A 31 -4.57 -10.84 13.12
N VAL A 32 -4.06 -9.87 12.34
CA VAL A 32 -4.60 -9.58 10.99
C VAL A 32 -4.34 -10.75 10.03
N LYS A 33 -3.15 -11.36 10.04
CA LYS A 33 -2.81 -12.54 9.21
C LYS A 33 -3.72 -13.73 9.52
N GLU A 34 -4.01 -13.96 10.79
CA GLU A 34 -4.83 -15.06 11.28
C GLU A 34 -6.34 -14.76 11.26
N ALA A 35 -6.74 -13.59 10.78
CA ALA A 35 -8.13 -13.13 10.75
C ALA A 35 -8.82 -13.12 12.14
N LYS A 36 -8.06 -12.90 13.21
CA LYS A 36 -8.56 -12.80 14.59
C LYS A 36 -9.24 -11.44 14.81
N GLY A 37 -10.47 -11.29 14.30
CA GLY A 37 -11.18 -10.01 14.28
C GLY A 37 -11.34 -9.38 15.67
N ASN A 38 -11.67 -10.17 16.70
CA ASN A 38 -11.84 -9.66 18.08
C ASN A 38 -10.54 -9.09 18.64
N ASP A 39 -9.41 -9.75 18.40
CA ASP A 39 -8.11 -9.27 18.88
C ASP A 39 -7.71 -7.97 18.17
N VAL A 40 -7.94 -7.89 16.85
CA VAL A 40 -7.68 -6.68 16.07
C VAL A 40 -8.55 -5.52 16.53
N ILE A 41 -9.85 -5.73 16.74
CA ILE A 41 -10.77 -4.72 17.26
C ILE A 41 -10.28 -4.22 18.63
N ALA A 42 -9.96 -5.13 19.56
CA ALA A 42 -9.49 -4.77 20.89
C ALA A 42 -8.17 -3.95 20.87
N MET A 43 -7.31 -4.18 19.88
CA MET A 43 -6.06 -3.42 19.72
C MET A 43 -6.31 -2.05 19.08
N LEU A 44 -7.22 -1.95 18.12
CA LEU A 44 -7.53 -0.70 17.40
C LEU A 44 -8.39 0.26 18.22
N ASP A 45 -9.27 -0.26 19.08
CA ASP A 45 -10.19 0.55 19.89
C ASP A 45 -9.52 1.13 21.16
N ARG A 46 -8.25 0.83 21.41
CA ARG A 46 -7.49 1.46 22.49
C ARG A 46 -7.34 2.96 22.22
N PRO A 47 -7.64 3.84 23.20
CA PRO A 47 -7.46 5.28 23.04
C PRO A 47 -6.03 5.63 22.61
N GLY A 48 -5.90 6.43 21.53
CA GLY A 48 -4.59 6.85 21.02
C GLY A 48 -3.82 5.78 20.23
N SER A 49 -4.44 4.65 19.87
CA SER A 49 -3.82 3.59 19.09
C SER A 49 -3.48 4.08 17.68
N THR A 50 -2.22 3.99 17.28
CA THR A 50 -1.73 4.26 15.92
C THR A 50 -1.32 2.97 15.20
N ILE A 51 -1.63 1.81 15.81
CA ILE A 51 -1.11 0.50 15.42
C ILE A 51 -1.65 0.04 14.06
N VAL A 52 -2.75 0.62 13.57
CA VAL A 52 -3.36 0.28 12.27
C VAL A 52 -2.38 0.40 11.10
N ASN A 53 -1.38 1.31 11.23
CA ASN A 53 -0.33 1.55 10.24
C ASN A 53 0.99 0.87 10.61
N ALA A 54 0.96 -0.11 11.52
CA ALA A 54 2.11 -0.94 11.84
C ALA A 54 2.64 -1.64 10.58
N ARG A 55 3.96 -1.83 10.53
CA ARG A 55 4.66 -2.46 9.39
C ARG A 55 5.47 -3.65 9.84
N GLU A 56 5.46 -4.71 9.06
CA GLU A 56 6.34 -5.84 9.28
C GLU A 56 7.80 -5.43 9.05
N VAL A 57 8.67 -5.83 9.95
CA VAL A 57 10.09 -5.43 9.93
C VAL A 57 10.81 -5.95 8.67
N THR A 58 10.47 -7.15 8.21
CA THR A 58 11.14 -7.82 7.08
C THR A 58 10.62 -7.35 5.73
N SER A 59 9.31 -7.37 5.51
CA SER A 59 8.67 -7.05 4.22
C SER A 59 8.26 -5.58 4.09
N GLY A 60 8.10 -4.88 5.21
CA GLY A 60 7.52 -3.53 5.26
C GLY A 60 6.00 -3.51 5.01
N GLU A 61 5.37 -4.68 4.90
CA GLU A 61 3.93 -4.80 4.68
C GLU A 61 3.13 -4.33 5.89
N GLY A 62 2.07 -3.59 5.65
CA GLY A 62 1.07 -3.25 6.66
C GLY A 62 -0.19 -4.11 6.55
N ALA A 63 -1.14 -3.85 7.44
CA ALA A 63 -2.40 -4.59 7.52
C ALA A 63 -3.18 -4.64 6.20
N LEU A 64 -3.21 -3.53 5.43
CA LEU A 64 -3.89 -3.51 4.12
C LEU A 64 -3.25 -4.46 3.11
N HIS A 65 -1.90 -4.57 3.07
CA HIS A 65 -1.22 -5.53 2.18
C HIS A 65 -1.64 -6.98 2.50
N ILE A 66 -1.72 -7.30 3.80
CA ILE A 66 -2.09 -8.64 4.28
C ILE A 66 -3.52 -9.00 3.84
N VAL A 67 -4.49 -8.11 4.06
CA VAL A 67 -5.89 -8.39 3.74
C VAL A 67 -6.15 -8.44 2.23
N ILE A 68 -5.41 -7.65 1.44
CA ILE A 68 -5.46 -7.71 -0.02
C ILE A 68 -4.94 -9.07 -0.52
N LYS A 69 -3.81 -9.55 -0.01
CA LYS A 69 -3.30 -10.90 -0.36
C LYS A 69 -4.31 -12.00 -0.06
N ARG A 70 -5.13 -11.83 0.97
CA ARG A 70 -6.19 -12.76 1.34
C ARG A 70 -7.48 -12.60 0.53
N GLY A 71 -7.65 -11.50 -0.19
CA GLY A 71 -8.88 -11.19 -0.94
C GLY A 71 -10.06 -10.75 -0.06
N ASP A 72 -9.81 -10.29 1.16
CA ASP A 72 -10.85 -9.98 2.15
C ASP A 72 -11.28 -8.50 2.07
N GLN A 73 -12.31 -8.25 1.27
CA GLN A 73 -12.87 -6.90 1.07
C GLN A 73 -13.52 -6.34 2.33
N THR A 74 -14.16 -7.17 3.13
CA THR A 74 -14.84 -6.74 4.36
C THR A 74 -13.82 -6.20 5.35
N TYR A 75 -12.74 -6.95 5.53
CA TYR A 75 -11.66 -6.56 6.42
C TYR A 75 -10.87 -5.35 5.90
N LEU A 76 -10.71 -5.23 4.57
CA LEU A 76 -10.13 -4.06 3.92
C LEU A 76 -10.92 -2.79 4.26
N ARG A 77 -12.26 -2.82 4.10
CA ARG A 77 -13.14 -1.68 4.44
C ARG A 77 -13.02 -1.31 5.92
N TYR A 78 -13.03 -2.31 6.80
CA TYR A 78 -12.92 -2.09 8.23
C TYR A 78 -11.61 -1.39 8.61
N LEU A 79 -10.47 -1.87 8.13
CA LEU A 79 -9.16 -1.26 8.41
C LEU A 79 -9.06 0.17 7.87
N LEU A 80 -9.60 0.44 6.66
CA LEU A 80 -9.64 1.78 6.09
C LEU A 80 -10.50 2.72 6.94
N GLN A 81 -11.65 2.27 7.46
CA GLN A 81 -12.48 3.04 8.39
C GLN A 81 -11.76 3.34 9.71
N LYS A 82 -10.86 2.46 10.16
CA LYS A 82 -10.00 2.66 11.34
C LYS A 82 -8.76 3.52 11.06
N GLY A 83 -8.67 4.12 9.87
CA GLY A 83 -7.60 5.06 9.50
C GLY A 83 -6.33 4.40 8.97
N ALA A 84 -6.42 3.18 8.42
CA ALA A 84 -5.29 2.58 7.72
C ALA A 84 -4.90 3.43 6.51
N ASP A 85 -3.61 3.68 6.35
CA ASP A 85 -3.06 4.45 5.24
C ASP A 85 -3.12 3.65 3.93
N ALA A 86 -4.03 4.07 3.02
CA ALA A 86 -4.22 3.46 1.71
C ALA A 86 -2.98 3.61 0.78
N ASN A 87 -2.02 4.45 1.16
CA ASN A 87 -0.79 4.72 0.41
C ASN A 87 0.48 4.16 1.08
N LEU A 88 0.32 3.37 2.15
CA LEU A 88 1.45 2.75 2.83
C LEU A 88 2.24 1.88 1.83
N ARG A 89 3.57 2.02 1.82
CA ARG A 89 4.43 1.30 0.87
C ARG A 89 5.16 0.16 1.57
N ASP A 90 5.20 -1.02 0.97
CA ASP A 90 6.07 -2.10 1.41
C ASP A 90 7.55 -1.80 1.09
N ARG A 91 8.47 -2.74 1.36
CA ARG A 91 9.90 -2.56 1.05
C ARG A 91 10.19 -2.49 -0.45
N ALA A 92 9.38 -3.11 -1.30
CA ALA A 92 9.52 -3.01 -2.75
C ALA A 92 8.89 -1.72 -3.31
N GLY A 93 8.27 -0.90 -2.44
CA GLY A 93 7.57 0.32 -2.79
C GLY A 93 6.14 0.09 -3.27
N ASN A 94 5.61 -1.13 -3.18
CA ASN A 94 4.24 -1.41 -3.57
C ASN A 94 3.27 -0.78 -2.58
N THR A 95 2.26 -0.12 -3.09
CA THR A 95 1.10 0.34 -2.31
C THR A 95 0.02 -0.74 -2.29
N PRO A 96 -0.96 -0.66 -1.36
CA PRO A 96 -2.13 -1.53 -1.38
C PRO A 96 -2.82 -1.58 -2.75
N LEU A 97 -2.99 -0.43 -3.41
CA LEU A 97 -3.60 -0.36 -4.75
C LEU A 97 -2.78 -1.09 -5.81
N LEU A 98 -1.46 -0.91 -5.80
CA LEU A 98 -0.57 -1.59 -6.74
C LEU A 98 -0.61 -3.11 -6.54
N LEU A 99 -0.60 -3.56 -5.28
CA LEU A 99 -0.73 -4.97 -4.93
C LEU A 99 -2.09 -5.55 -5.35
N ALA A 100 -3.20 -4.82 -5.16
CA ALA A 100 -4.53 -5.24 -5.59
C ALA A 100 -4.59 -5.48 -7.11
N VAL A 101 -3.99 -4.57 -7.90
CA VAL A 101 -3.89 -4.72 -9.36
C VAL A 101 -3.01 -5.91 -9.73
N GLN A 102 -1.86 -6.07 -9.09
CA GLN A 102 -0.95 -7.19 -9.34
C GLN A 102 -1.60 -8.56 -9.10
N LEU A 103 -2.48 -8.65 -8.10
CA LEU A 103 -3.20 -9.87 -7.74
C LEU A 103 -4.54 -10.06 -8.46
N GLY A 104 -4.91 -9.16 -9.37
CA GLY A 104 -6.17 -9.25 -10.09
C GLY A 104 -7.42 -8.94 -9.26
N GLN A 105 -7.28 -8.25 -8.12
CA GLN A 105 -8.35 -7.96 -7.16
C GLN A 105 -9.18 -6.72 -7.59
N ARG A 106 -9.93 -6.85 -8.71
CA ARG A 106 -10.68 -5.74 -9.33
C ARG A 106 -11.61 -5.02 -8.37
N ASP A 107 -12.32 -5.77 -7.53
CA ASP A 107 -13.32 -5.21 -6.61
C ASP A 107 -12.70 -4.39 -5.46
N MET A 108 -11.39 -4.53 -5.23
CA MET A 108 -10.68 -3.75 -4.22
C MET A 108 -10.24 -2.38 -4.72
N ILE A 109 -10.12 -2.18 -6.03
CA ILE A 109 -9.71 -0.91 -6.63
C ILE A 109 -10.66 0.23 -6.21
N PRO A 110 -12.00 0.12 -6.41
CA PRO A 110 -12.92 1.19 -6.00
C PRO A 110 -12.93 1.42 -4.48
N ILE A 111 -12.71 0.39 -3.66
CA ILE A 111 -12.63 0.54 -2.20
C ILE A 111 -11.41 1.38 -1.82
N LEU A 112 -10.25 1.07 -2.41
CA LEU A 112 -9.00 1.77 -2.13
C LEU A 112 -9.01 3.20 -2.66
N THR A 113 -9.53 3.43 -3.87
CA THR A 113 -9.61 4.76 -4.47
C THR A 113 -10.59 5.67 -3.73
N ALA A 114 -11.73 5.13 -3.24
CA ALA A 114 -12.64 5.86 -2.36
C ALA A 114 -11.95 6.27 -1.03
N ALA A 115 -10.99 5.47 -0.54
CA ALA A 115 -10.16 5.77 0.62
C ALA A 115 -8.92 6.63 0.26
N LYS A 116 -8.92 7.32 -0.90
CA LYS A 116 -7.86 8.21 -1.37
C LYS A 116 -6.52 7.51 -1.65
N ALA A 117 -6.53 6.23 -2.03
CA ALA A 117 -5.35 5.60 -2.61
C ALA A 117 -4.94 6.36 -3.87
N ASN A 118 -3.68 6.77 -3.94
CA ASN A 118 -3.16 7.51 -5.09
C ASN A 118 -2.78 6.54 -6.22
N PRO A 119 -3.47 6.58 -7.38
CA PRO A 119 -3.23 5.64 -8.48
C PRO A 119 -1.92 5.89 -9.24
N ASN A 120 -1.20 6.96 -8.90
CA ASN A 120 0.05 7.37 -9.56
C ASN A 120 1.30 7.00 -8.74
N LEU A 121 1.15 6.38 -7.56
CA LEU A 121 2.29 5.90 -6.80
C LEU A 121 2.87 4.65 -7.47
N SER A 122 4.12 4.73 -7.87
CA SER A 122 4.88 3.63 -8.46
C SER A 122 5.72 2.91 -7.40
N ASN A 123 6.05 1.65 -7.65
CA ASN A 123 7.02 0.91 -6.85
C ASN A 123 8.46 1.36 -7.12
N GLN A 124 9.45 0.66 -6.54
CA GLN A 124 10.88 1.00 -6.72
C GLN A 124 11.34 0.92 -8.19
N SER A 125 10.71 0.07 -9.00
CA SER A 125 10.98 -0.03 -10.46
C SER A 125 10.28 1.05 -11.29
N GLY A 126 9.55 1.97 -10.67
CA GLY A 126 8.77 2.99 -11.36
C GLY A 126 7.44 2.50 -11.91
N VAL A 127 7.11 1.22 -11.72
CA VAL A 127 5.89 0.62 -12.25
C VAL A 127 4.67 1.13 -11.48
N THR A 128 3.69 1.69 -12.19
CA THR A 128 2.42 2.18 -11.64
C THR A 128 1.33 1.09 -11.70
N PRO A 129 0.24 1.22 -10.92
CA PRO A 129 -0.92 0.35 -11.06
C PRO A 129 -1.45 0.28 -12.51
N LEU A 130 -1.47 1.42 -13.22
CA LEU A 130 -1.96 1.47 -14.60
C LEU A 130 -1.05 0.70 -15.57
N ILE A 131 0.28 0.78 -15.41
CA ILE A 131 1.23 -0.03 -16.21
C ILE A 131 0.95 -1.52 -16.01
N LEU A 132 0.78 -1.97 -14.75
CA LEU A 132 0.45 -3.38 -14.48
C LEU A 132 -0.86 -3.84 -15.12
N ALA A 133 -1.90 -3.02 -15.02
CA ALA A 133 -3.20 -3.33 -15.62
C ALA A 133 -3.11 -3.47 -17.15
N VAL A 134 -2.32 -2.62 -17.81
CA VAL A 134 -2.07 -2.70 -19.25
C VAL A 134 -1.28 -3.94 -19.62
N GLN A 135 -0.20 -4.25 -18.90
CA GLN A 135 0.59 -5.46 -19.11
C GLN A 135 -0.23 -6.73 -18.89
N GLY A 136 -1.15 -6.71 -17.91
CA GLY A 136 -2.13 -7.76 -17.64
C GLY A 136 -3.29 -7.82 -18.65
N ARG A 137 -3.38 -6.85 -19.58
CA ARG A 137 -4.48 -6.71 -20.56
C ARG A 137 -5.87 -6.65 -19.94
N ASP A 138 -5.96 -6.12 -18.74
CA ASP A 138 -7.21 -6.00 -18.00
C ASP A 138 -7.86 -4.64 -18.28
N ILE A 139 -8.70 -4.59 -19.29
CA ILE A 139 -9.37 -3.35 -19.73
C ILE A 139 -10.26 -2.76 -18.63
N ASP A 140 -10.86 -3.59 -17.79
CA ASP A 140 -11.75 -3.12 -16.73
C ASP A 140 -10.94 -2.45 -15.60
N MET A 141 -9.81 -3.03 -15.21
CA MET A 141 -8.87 -2.39 -14.29
C MET A 141 -8.31 -1.08 -14.88
N VAL A 142 -7.95 -1.07 -16.17
CA VAL A 142 -7.49 0.15 -16.85
C VAL A 142 -8.54 1.24 -16.75
N ARG A 143 -9.81 0.95 -17.05
CA ARG A 143 -10.92 1.92 -16.95
C ARG A 143 -11.10 2.43 -15.52
N GLN A 144 -11.09 1.54 -14.53
CA GLN A 144 -11.24 1.92 -13.12
C GLN A 144 -10.09 2.84 -12.66
N LEU A 145 -8.85 2.53 -13.04
CA LEU A 145 -7.68 3.32 -12.67
C LEU A 145 -7.68 4.69 -13.37
N LEU A 146 -8.05 4.76 -14.66
CA LEU A 146 -8.21 6.04 -15.37
C LEU A 146 -9.31 6.90 -14.74
N ALA A 147 -10.45 6.30 -14.39
CA ALA A 147 -11.52 7.00 -13.67
C ALA A 147 -11.06 7.51 -12.30
N ALA A 148 -10.13 6.82 -11.63
CA ALA A 148 -9.51 7.24 -10.39
C ALA A 148 -8.40 8.30 -10.58
N GLY A 149 -8.11 8.73 -11.81
CA GLY A 149 -7.12 9.76 -12.12
C GLY A 149 -5.70 9.24 -12.34
N ALA A 150 -5.53 7.95 -12.70
CA ALA A 150 -4.23 7.43 -13.09
C ALA A 150 -3.68 8.18 -14.31
N ASN A 151 -2.37 8.46 -14.28
CA ASN A 151 -1.67 9.12 -15.37
C ASN A 151 -1.15 8.08 -16.38
N PRO A 152 -1.65 8.04 -17.62
CA PRO A 152 -1.22 7.07 -18.62
C PRO A 152 0.18 7.35 -19.18
N ASP A 153 0.72 8.54 -18.96
CA ASP A 153 1.99 9.00 -19.54
C ASP A 153 3.17 8.94 -18.54
N GLN A 154 2.93 8.45 -17.31
CA GLN A 154 3.99 8.22 -16.32
C GLN A 154 4.79 6.97 -16.72
N THR A 155 6.12 7.12 -16.87
CA THR A 155 7.02 6.06 -17.32
C THR A 155 7.58 5.24 -16.15
N ASP A 156 7.83 3.95 -16.39
CA ASP A 156 8.64 3.12 -15.50
C ASP A 156 10.14 3.47 -15.61
N ARG A 157 10.94 2.94 -14.68
CA ARG A 157 12.39 3.20 -14.63
C ARG A 157 13.23 2.19 -15.44
N MET A 158 12.65 1.04 -15.78
CA MET A 158 13.40 -0.04 -16.41
C MET A 158 13.40 0.09 -17.94
N ALA A 159 12.23 0.28 -18.54
CA ALA A 159 12.07 0.41 -19.98
C ALA A 159 11.87 1.87 -20.43
N GLY A 160 11.63 2.79 -19.48
CA GLY A 160 11.26 4.18 -19.78
C GLY A 160 9.91 4.29 -20.50
N GLN A 161 9.07 3.24 -20.37
CA GLN A 161 7.79 3.16 -21.08
C GLN A 161 6.62 3.51 -20.14
N SER A 162 5.67 4.24 -20.69
CA SER A 162 4.41 4.56 -20.02
C SER A 162 3.36 3.48 -20.27
N ALA A 163 2.25 3.54 -19.53
CA ALA A 163 1.11 2.67 -19.77
C ALA A 163 0.59 2.81 -21.22
N ARG A 164 0.62 4.02 -21.77
CA ARG A 164 0.24 4.30 -23.16
C ARG A 164 1.20 3.63 -24.15
N ASP A 165 2.52 3.68 -23.90
CA ASP A 165 3.52 3.08 -24.77
C ASP A 165 3.40 1.55 -24.78
N TYR A 166 3.20 0.94 -23.60
CA TYR A 166 2.91 -0.50 -23.49
C TYR A 166 1.65 -0.91 -24.25
N ALA A 167 0.58 -0.11 -24.19
CA ALA A 167 -0.66 -0.40 -24.90
C ALA A 167 -0.51 -0.30 -26.43
N THR A 168 0.23 0.69 -26.92
CA THR A 168 0.43 0.89 -28.37
C THR A 168 1.47 -0.07 -28.96
N GLY A 169 2.44 -0.51 -28.16
CA GLY A 169 3.46 -1.48 -28.56
C GLY A 169 2.98 -2.93 -28.66
N ASP A 170 1.87 -3.29 -28.02
CA ASP A 170 1.31 -4.64 -28.07
C ASP A 170 0.06 -4.67 -28.97
N THR A 171 0.19 -5.27 -30.17
CA THR A 171 -0.89 -5.41 -31.15
C THR A 171 -2.13 -6.15 -30.61
N ARG A 172 -2.00 -6.90 -29.52
CA ARG A 172 -3.11 -7.61 -28.85
C ARG A 172 -3.89 -6.71 -27.89
N ASN A 173 -3.39 -5.50 -27.61
CA ASN A 173 -4.00 -4.52 -26.71
C ASN A 173 -4.82 -3.42 -27.44
N THR A 174 -5.33 -3.70 -28.63
CA THR A 174 -6.01 -2.71 -29.47
C THR A 174 -7.15 -1.95 -28.76
N ALA A 175 -7.91 -2.65 -27.90
CA ALA A 175 -9.00 -2.03 -27.14
C ALA A 175 -8.47 -1.03 -26.08
N ILE A 176 -7.36 -1.36 -25.40
CA ILE A 176 -6.71 -0.48 -24.42
C ILE A 176 -6.03 0.69 -25.14
N ALA A 177 -5.36 0.43 -26.28
CA ALA A 177 -4.75 1.49 -27.09
C ALA A 177 -5.79 2.51 -27.56
N LYS A 178 -6.96 2.05 -28.00
CA LYS A 178 -8.08 2.92 -28.39
C LYS A 178 -8.57 3.75 -27.20
N LEU A 179 -8.70 3.16 -26.02
CA LEU A 179 -9.09 3.87 -24.79
C LEU A 179 -8.11 5.01 -24.46
N PHE A 180 -6.81 4.80 -24.67
CA PHE A 180 -5.82 5.85 -24.47
C PHE A 180 -5.79 6.91 -25.59
N ALA A 181 -6.20 6.58 -26.82
CA ALA A 181 -6.32 7.57 -27.88
C ALA A 181 -7.35 8.65 -27.52
N ASP A 182 -8.42 8.26 -26.84
CA ASP A 182 -9.49 9.16 -26.36
C ASP A 182 -9.10 9.92 -25.08
N THR A 183 -7.97 9.57 -24.43
CA THR A 183 -7.50 10.19 -23.20
C THR A 183 -6.44 11.26 -23.54
N PRO A 184 -6.67 12.56 -23.22
CA PRO A 184 -5.71 13.62 -23.52
C PRO A 184 -4.33 13.32 -22.88
N ARG A 185 -3.24 13.62 -23.60
CA ARG A 185 -1.90 13.59 -23.01
C ARG A 185 -1.80 14.69 -21.96
N ARG A 186 -1.43 14.33 -20.73
CA ARG A 186 -1.04 15.33 -19.74
C ARG A 186 0.33 15.88 -20.17
N GLN A 187 0.38 17.15 -20.55
CA GLN A 187 1.65 17.84 -20.76
C GLN A 187 2.47 17.69 -19.48
N GLN A 188 3.63 17.01 -19.56
CA GLN A 188 4.63 17.11 -18.52
C GLN A 188 4.97 18.58 -18.40
N ALA A 189 4.75 19.17 -17.23
CA ALA A 189 5.22 20.51 -16.96
C ALA A 189 6.72 20.53 -17.30
N ALA A 190 7.09 21.33 -18.30
CA ALA A 190 8.48 21.49 -18.70
C ALA A 190 9.25 21.85 -17.42
N VAL A 191 10.18 20.99 -17.02
CA VAL A 191 11.11 21.30 -15.94
C VAL A 191 11.97 22.45 -16.48
N SER A 192 11.56 23.68 -16.17
CA SER A 192 12.38 24.86 -16.43
C SER A 192 13.57 24.78 -15.46
N GLY A 193 14.63 24.14 -15.92
CA GLY A 193 15.93 24.21 -15.25
C GLY A 193 16.36 25.68 -15.20
N PRO A 194 17.15 26.08 -14.19
CA PRO A 194 17.69 27.43 -14.13
C PRO A 194 18.46 27.71 -15.42
N LYS A 195 18.10 28.81 -16.09
CA LYS A 195 18.88 29.33 -17.21
C LYS A 195 20.13 29.96 -16.59
N PHE A 196 21.28 29.33 -16.80
CA PHE A 196 22.59 29.91 -16.50
C PHE A 196 22.96 30.94 -17.56
#